data_c9191e5fa7ef70d14c841215f81d9969
#
_entry.id   c9191e5fa7ef70d14c841215f81d9969
#
_cell.length_a   1.000
_cell.length_b   1.000
_cell.length_c   1.000
_cell.angle_alpha   90.00
_cell.angle_beta   90.00
_cell.angle_gamma   90.00
#
_symmetry.space_group_name_H-M   'P 1'
#
loop_
_entity.id
_entity.type
_entity.pdbx_description
1 polymer ?
#
loop_
_entity_poly.entity_id
_entity_poly.type
_entity_poly.pdbx_seq_one_letter_code
_entity_poly.pdbx_strand_id
1 'polypeptide(L)'
;QASSSAASDVYKRQELYNLNRENTYLTQTPQAFKFKKLYELAINEKNKITDEATLFLNKNRKIKFIKGENTNNKITFKSDIKLVKTFFGIGFDIHRLVRNKKLYLGGAKIPFHSGLKGHSDGDVILHSIIDSILGAMRNKDIGSFFPNTKKYKNIRSPKILKPVVESLYKSNFFINNLDINLICEQPKVSKYRDRIINLSLIHI
;
A
#
# COMPACT_ATOMS: atom_id res chain seq x y z
N GLN A 1 -12.61 -19.14 8.31
CA GLN A 1 -11.86 -20.37 7.97
C GLN A 1 -10.49 -20.26 8.62
N ALA A 2 -10.26 -21.09 9.65
CA ALA A 2 -8.97 -21.17 10.31
C ALA A 2 -8.04 -22.04 9.46
N SER A 3 -7.15 -21.42 8.69
CA SER A 3 -6.03 -22.11 8.04
C SER A 3 -4.82 -22.10 8.99
N SER A 4 -4.82 -22.95 9.97
CA SER A 4 -3.63 -23.21 10.77
C SER A 4 -3.24 -24.68 10.68
N SER A 5 -1.97 -25.01 10.90
CA SER A 5 -1.50 -26.41 10.95
C SER A 5 -2.29 -27.25 11.98
N ALA A 6 -2.82 -26.61 13.01
CA ALA A 6 -3.74 -27.21 13.96
C ALA A 6 -5.07 -27.65 13.32
N ALA A 7 -5.59 -26.90 12.34
CA ALA A 7 -6.82 -27.28 11.64
C ALA A 7 -6.63 -28.55 10.79
N SER A 8 -5.47 -28.76 10.19
CA SER A 8 -5.20 -29.97 9.40
C SER A 8 -5.10 -31.24 10.26
N ASP A 9 -4.61 -31.12 11.49
CA ASP A 9 -4.56 -32.26 12.43
C ASP A 9 -5.94 -32.57 13.04
N VAL A 10 -6.82 -31.57 13.18
CA VAL A 10 -8.21 -31.73 13.60
C VAL A 10 -9.01 -32.45 12.51
N TYR A 11 -8.80 -32.10 11.22
CA TYR A 11 -9.47 -32.79 10.10
C TYR A 11 -9.09 -34.27 9.99
N LYS A 12 -7.89 -34.68 10.37
CA LYS A 12 -7.46 -36.08 10.32
C LYS A 12 -8.12 -36.96 11.36
N ARG A 13 -8.67 -36.41 12.45
CA ARG A 13 -9.28 -37.17 13.54
C ARG A 13 -10.80 -37.21 13.52
N GLN A 14 -11.47 -36.43 12.67
CA GLN A 14 -12.94 -36.34 12.57
C GLN A 14 -13.69 -36.19 13.91
N GLU A 15 -13.01 -35.66 14.93
CA GLU A 15 -13.65 -35.38 16.22
C GLU A 15 -14.09 -33.91 16.23
N LEU A 16 -15.41 -33.70 16.31
CA LEU A 16 -15.99 -32.36 16.43
C LEU A 16 -16.08 -31.99 17.90
N TYR A 17 -15.30 -30.99 18.32
CA TYR A 17 -15.40 -30.41 19.64
C TYR A 17 -16.16 -29.09 19.58
N ASN A 18 -17.09 -28.92 20.52
CA ASN A 18 -17.79 -27.65 20.67
C ASN A 18 -16.92 -26.73 21.54
N LEU A 19 -16.25 -25.77 20.92
CA LEU A 19 -15.43 -24.79 21.63
C LEU A 19 -16.27 -23.58 22.05
N ASN A 20 -16.20 -23.22 23.33
CA ASN A 20 -16.78 -21.96 23.79
C ASN A 20 -16.00 -20.80 23.17
N ARG A 21 -16.65 -20.03 22.27
CA ARG A 21 -16.04 -18.92 21.55
C ARG A 21 -15.52 -17.81 22.46
N GLU A 22 -16.15 -17.58 23.59
CA GLU A 22 -15.78 -16.51 24.55
C GLU A 22 -14.42 -16.77 25.20
N ASN A 23 -14.00 -18.05 25.30
CA ASN A 23 -12.76 -18.47 25.93
C ASN A 23 -11.74 -19.04 24.93
N THR A 24 -11.96 -18.84 23.64
CA THR A 24 -11.07 -19.33 22.59
C THR A 24 -10.23 -18.20 22.02
N TYR A 25 -8.91 -18.36 22.08
CA TYR A 25 -7.95 -17.39 21.55
C TYR A 25 -7.15 -18.01 20.41
N LEU A 26 -7.05 -17.29 19.30
CA LEU A 26 -6.10 -17.60 18.24
C LEU A 26 -4.75 -17.02 18.62
N THR A 27 -3.76 -17.89 18.85
CA THR A 27 -2.41 -17.45 19.16
C THR A 27 -1.64 -17.15 17.88
N GLN A 28 -0.95 -16.00 17.87
CA GLN A 28 -0.10 -15.56 16.77
C GLN A 28 1.37 -15.69 17.17
N THR A 29 2.25 -15.74 16.19
CA THR A 29 3.69 -15.56 16.35
C THR A 29 4.07 -14.09 16.11
N PRO A 30 5.18 -13.58 16.74
CA PRO A 30 6.11 -14.30 17.60
C PRO A 30 5.57 -14.55 19.01
N GLN A 31 6.05 -15.65 19.64
CA GLN A 31 5.80 -15.97 21.04
C GLN A 31 7.11 -15.88 21.82
N ALA A 32 7.08 -15.33 23.04
CA ALA A 32 8.28 -15.12 23.84
C ALA A 32 8.21 -15.92 25.15
N PHE A 33 9.27 -16.67 25.44
CA PHE A 33 9.38 -17.49 26.63
C PHE A 33 10.72 -17.29 27.31
N LYS A 34 10.75 -17.47 28.65
CA LYS A 34 12.01 -17.58 29.37
C LYS A 34 12.67 -18.91 29.00
N PHE A 35 13.84 -18.86 28.35
CA PHE A 35 14.53 -20.02 27.78
C PHE A 35 14.60 -21.21 28.75
N LYS A 36 15.11 -21.00 29.98
CA LYS A 36 15.24 -22.07 31.00
C LYS A 36 13.93 -22.80 31.26
N LYS A 37 12.81 -22.04 31.37
CA LYS A 37 11.50 -22.62 31.63
C LYS A 37 10.94 -23.41 30.46
N LEU A 38 11.12 -22.87 29.21
CA LEU A 38 10.70 -23.58 28.02
C LEU A 38 11.50 -24.86 27.83
N TYR A 39 12.81 -24.79 28.03
CA TYR A 39 13.71 -25.93 27.89
C TYR A 39 13.37 -27.07 28.89
N GLU A 40 13.15 -26.75 30.18
CA GLU A 40 12.73 -27.71 31.19
C GLU A 40 11.41 -28.41 30.85
N LEU A 41 10.45 -27.68 30.26
CA LEU A 41 9.17 -28.24 29.85
C LEU A 41 9.32 -29.12 28.60
N ALA A 42 10.11 -28.68 27.63
CA ALA A 42 10.29 -29.37 26.34
C ALA A 42 11.02 -30.72 26.49
N ILE A 43 12.05 -30.79 27.35
CA ILE A 43 12.79 -32.04 27.61
C ILE A 43 11.91 -33.12 28.22
N ASN A 44 10.97 -32.73 29.08
CA ASN A 44 10.11 -33.66 29.80
C ASN A 44 8.82 -34.00 29.05
N GLU A 45 8.61 -33.44 27.86
CA GLU A 45 7.41 -33.70 27.05
C GLU A 45 7.66 -34.86 26.10
N LYS A 46 6.83 -35.90 26.22
CA LYS A 46 6.91 -37.10 25.35
C LYS A 46 5.98 -37.02 24.13
N ASN A 47 5.01 -36.11 24.15
CA ASN A 47 4.07 -35.97 23.09
C ASN A 47 4.58 -34.99 22.03
N LYS A 48 4.12 -35.18 20.79
CA LYS A 48 4.42 -34.23 19.69
C LYS A 48 3.78 -32.89 20.00
N ILE A 49 4.60 -31.88 20.15
CA ILE A 49 4.17 -30.50 20.42
C ILE A 49 3.95 -29.78 19.09
N THR A 50 2.85 -29.11 18.97
CA THR A 50 2.52 -28.27 17.81
C THR A 50 2.66 -26.78 18.06
N ASP A 51 2.65 -26.36 19.34
CA ASP A 51 2.77 -24.98 19.79
C ASP A 51 3.39 -24.94 21.20
N GLU A 52 4.41 -24.10 21.38
CA GLU A 52 5.15 -23.97 22.65
C GLU A 52 4.28 -23.44 23.78
N ALA A 53 3.28 -22.60 23.49
CA ALA A 53 2.34 -22.12 24.51
C ALA A 53 1.55 -23.28 25.15
N THR A 54 1.28 -24.35 24.43
CA THR A 54 0.60 -25.55 24.92
C THR A 54 1.35 -26.19 26.07
N LEU A 55 2.69 -26.18 26.08
CA LEU A 55 3.51 -26.70 27.16
C LEU A 55 3.25 -25.99 28.50
N PHE A 56 3.06 -24.68 28.44
CA PHE A 56 2.78 -23.86 29.62
C PHE A 56 1.36 -24.06 30.10
N LEU A 57 0.38 -24.15 29.18
CA LEU A 57 -1.03 -24.37 29.51
C LEU A 57 -1.25 -25.73 30.18
N ASN A 58 -0.67 -26.79 29.64
CA ASN A 58 -0.77 -28.16 30.21
C ASN A 58 -0.21 -28.30 31.62
N LYS A 59 0.65 -27.38 32.04
CA LYS A 59 1.24 -27.33 33.38
C LYS A 59 0.64 -26.24 34.26
N ASN A 60 -0.55 -25.71 33.92
CA ASN A 60 -1.25 -24.65 34.66
C ASN A 60 -0.37 -23.40 34.92
N ARG A 61 0.56 -23.08 34.01
CA ARG A 61 1.41 -21.90 34.13
C ARG A 61 0.75 -20.70 33.50
N LYS A 62 0.87 -19.56 34.18
CA LYS A 62 0.29 -18.28 33.68
C LYS A 62 0.97 -17.84 32.38
N ILE A 63 0.17 -17.58 31.34
CA ILE A 63 0.57 -16.97 30.10
C ILE A 63 0.00 -15.56 30.07
N LYS A 64 0.81 -14.59 29.62
CA LYS A 64 0.35 -13.23 29.37
C LYS A 64 -0.01 -13.10 27.88
N PHE A 65 -1.27 -12.85 27.59
CA PHE A 65 -1.71 -12.53 26.24
C PHE A 65 -1.52 -11.05 25.95
N ILE A 66 -1.01 -10.74 24.78
CA ILE A 66 -0.90 -9.40 24.25
C ILE A 66 -1.81 -9.35 23.02
N LYS A 67 -2.55 -8.26 22.85
CA LYS A 67 -3.41 -8.11 21.68
C LYS A 67 -2.55 -8.11 20.41
N GLY A 68 -2.82 -9.05 19.51
CA GLY A 68 -2.18 -9.13 18.20
C GLY A 68 -2.88 -8.26 17.14
N GLU A 69 -2.37 -8.30 15.93
CA GLU A 69 -2.92 -7.60 14.78
C GLU A 69 -3.56 -8.59 13.80
N ASN A 70 -4.70 -8.20 13.22
CA ASN A 70 -5.42 -9.03 12.25
C ASN A 70 -4.63 -9.28 10.96
N THR A 71 -3.65 -8.41 10.69
CA THR A 71 -2.76 -8.51 9.51
C THR A 71 -1.59 -9.49 9.71
N ASN A 72 -1.29 -9.86 10.96
CA ASN A 72 -0.22 -10.79 11.30
C ASN A 72 -0.67 -12.24 11.07
N ASN A 73 -0.75 -12.65 9.82
CA ASN A 73 -1.16 -14.00 9.42
C ASN A 73 0.04 -14.93 9.31
N LYS A 74 -0.03 -16.12 9.92
CA LYS A 74 0.97 -17.18 9.72
C LYS A 74 0.82 -17.77 8.32
N ILE A 75 1.89 -17.73 7.52
CA ILE A 75 1.96 -18.38 6.22
C ILE A 75 2.39 -19.83 6.45
N THR A 76 1.49 -20.77 6.25
CA THR A 76 1.73 -22.21 6.45
C THR A 76 1.65 -22.96 5.12
N PHE A 77 0.75 -22.57 4.24
CA PHE A 77 0.53 -23.17 2.93
C PHE A 77 0.83 -22.17 1.82
N LYS A 78 1.13 -22.69 0.64
CA LYS A 78 1.35 -21.85 -0.57
C LYS A 78 0.12 -20.98 -0.90
N SER A 79 -1.07 -21.44 -0.59
CA SER A 79 -2.33 -20.69 -0.69
C SER A 79 -2.43 -19.49 0.25
N ASP A 80 -1.70 -19.51 1.37
CA ASP A 80 -1.72 -18.42 2.35
C ASP A 80 -0.86 -17.23 1.87
N ILE A 81 0.02 -17.47 0.91
CA ILE A 81 0.69 -16.43 0.16
C ILE A 81 -0.38 -15.77 -0.72
N LYS A 82 -1.19 -14.91 -0.14
CA LYS A 82 -1.90 -13.90 -0.91
C LYS A 82 -0.80 -13.06 -1.54
N LEU A 83 -0.54 -13.31 -2.82
CA LEU A 83 0.32 -12.47 -3.63
C LEU A 83 -0.32 -11.07 -3.58
N VAL A 84 0.16 -10.24 -2.68
CA VAL A 84 -0.05 -8.81 -2.78
C VAL A 84 0.69 -8.43 -4.05
N LYS A 85 -0.05 -8.41 -5.17
CA LYS A 85 0.52 -8.03 -6.45
C LYS A 85 0.87 -6.55 -6.33
N THR A 86 2.13 -6.26 -6.10
CA THR A 86 2.66 -4.90 -6.19
C THR A 86 2.99 -4.62 -7.64
N PHE A 87 2.42 -3.55 -8.17
CA PHE A 87 2.71 -3.06 -9.50
C PHE A 87 3.53 -1.80 -9.38
N PHE A 88 4.45 -1.63 -10.30
CA PHE A 88 5.31 -0.45 -10.39
C PHE A 88 4.97 0.30 -11.66
N GLY A 89 4.91 1.60 -11.58
CA GLY A 89 4.75 2.48 -12.72
C GLY A 89 5.77 3.60 -12.67
N ILE A 90 6.21 4.02 -13.83
CA ILE A 90 7.08 5.18 -14.01
C ILE A 90 6.36 6.17 -14.93
N GLY A 91 6.42 7.44 -14.59
CA GLY A 91 5.91 8.52 -15.44
C GLY A 91 6.99 9.57 -15.62
N PHE A 92 7.10 10.08 -16.79
CA PHE A 92 8.04 11.14 -17.15
C PHE A 92 7.34 12.17 -18.02
N ASP A 93 7.50 13.45 -17.70
CA ASP A 93 6.98 14.54 -18.51
C ASP A 93 7.98 15.69 -18.58
N ILE A 94 8.05 16.34 -19.72
CA ILE A 94 8.92 17.49 -19.95
C ILE A 94 8.19 18.55 -20.77
N HIS A 95 8.21 19.78 -20.27
CA HIS A 95 7.59 20.91 -20.94
C HIS A 95 8.51 22.12 -20.98
N ARG A 96 8.47 22.83 -22.09
CA ARG A 96 9.22 24.08 -22.26
C ARG A 96 8.53 25.21 -21.50
N LEU A 97 9.33 26.04 -20.80
CA LEU A 97 8.87 27.32 -20.23
C LEU A 97 8.63 28.36 -21.32
N VAL A 98 7.50 29.06 -21.22
CA VAL A 98 7.11 30.16 -22.10
C VAL A 98 6.63 31.35 -21.28
N ARG A 99 6.97 32.55 -21.72
CA ARG A 99 6.60 33.80 -21.04
C ARG A 99 5.06 34.00 -21.08
N ASN A 100 4.58 34.80 -20.13
CA ASN A 100 3.17 35.21 -20.04
C ASN A 100 2.18 34.06 -19.88
N LYS A 101 2.63 32.89 -19.41
CA LYS A 101 1.78 31.76 -19.02
C LYS A 101 1.87 31.52 -17.51
N LYS A 102 0.75 31.15 -16.90
CA LYS A 102 0.72 30.76 -15.47
C LYS A 102 1.46 29.44 -15.29
N LEU A 103 2.29 29.35 -14.24
CA LEU A 103 2.97 28.13 -13.88
C LEU A 103 2.15 27.35 -12.87
N TYR A 104 1.92 26.07 -13.15
CA TYR A 104 1.29 25.12 -12.25
C TYR A 104 2.22 23.93 -12.07
N LEU A 105 2.43 23.52 -10.79
CA LEU A 105 3.23 22.37 -10.41
C LEU A 105 2.53 21.63 -9.28
N GLY A 106 2.18 20.36 -9.49
CA GLY A 106 1.44 19.54 -8.53
C GLY A 106 0.05 20.11 -8.17
N GLY A 107 -0.61 20.80 -9.12
CA GLY A 107 -1.86 21.49 -8.89
C GLY A 107 -1.70 22.91 -8.30
N ALA A 108 -0.53 23.24 -7.72
CA ALA A 108 -0.24 24.54 -7.14
C ALA A 108 0.07 25.58 -8.20
N LYS A 109 -0.53 26.77 -8.08
CA LYS A 109 -0.10 27.94 -8.85
C LYS A 109 1.18 28.51 -8.24
N ILE A 110 2.25 28.55 -9.04
CA ILE A 110 3.56 29.08 -8.63
C ILE A 110 3.73 30.49 -9.17
N PRO A 111 4.03 31.49 -8.35
CA PRO A 111 4.36 32.84 -8.81
C PRO A 111 5.65 32.84 -9.60
N PHE A 112 5.54 32.97 -10.91
CA PHE A 112 6.64 33.05 -11.84
C PHE A 112 6.21 33.74 -13.15
N HIS A 113 7.14 34.40 -13.83
CA HIS A 113 6.85 35.17 -15.06
C HIS A 113 6.60 34.28 -16.30
N SER A 114 6.87 32.99 -16.19
CA SER A 114 6.73 32.02 -17.25
C SER A 114 5.97 30.80 -16.75
N GLY A 115 5.29 30.08 -17.63
CA GLY A 115 4.62 28.81 -17.35
C GLY A 115 4.96 27.75 -18.38
N LEU A 116 4.55 26.53 -18.14
CA LEU A 116 4.87 25.40 -19.01
C LEU A 116 3.96 25.38 -20.26
N LYS A 117 4.56 25.15 -21.42
CA LYS A 117 3.83 25.04 -22.69
C LYS A 117 3.19 23.64 -22.76
N GLY A 118 1.88 23.56 -22.87
CA GLY A 118 1.15 22.32 -23.02
C GLY A 118 -0.26 22.60 -23.55
N HIS A 119 -0.97 21.55 -23.94
CA HIS A 119 -2.37 21.63 -24.36
C HIS A 119 -3.31 21.90 -23.19
N SER A 120 -2.97 21.35 -22.02
CA SER A 120 -3.59 21.60 -20.72
C SER A 120 -2.91 22.78 -19.99
N ASP A 121 -2.94 22.81 -18.67
CA ASP A 121 -2.17 23.76 -17.86
C ASP A 121 -0.66 23.47 -17.85
N GLY A 122 -0.23 22.32 -18.39
CA GLY A 122 1.17 21.93 -18.53
C GLY A 122 1.82 21.50 -17.20
N ASP A 123 1.06 21.01 -16.24
CA ASP A 123 1.58 20.57 -14.95
C ASP A 123 2.33 19.24 -15.09
N VAL A 124 3.65 19.32 -15.27
CA VAL A 124 4.52 18.15 -15.47
C VAL A 124 4.51 17.17 -14.30
N ILE A 125 4.26 17.66 -13.08
CA ILE A 125 4.18 16.79 -11.90
C ILE A 125 2.94 15.92 -11.98
N LEU A 126 1.78 16.51 -12.22
CA LEU A 126 0.54 15.74 -12.28
C LEU A 126 0.48 14.85 -13.53
N HIS A 127 1.06 15.27 -14.66
CA HIS A 127 1.13 14.43 -15.86
C HIS A 127 2.00 13.19 -15.63
N SER A 128 3.18 13.34 -15.02
CA SER A 128 4.03 12.19 -14.70
C SER A 128 3.40 11.26 -13.66
N ILE A 129 2.66 11.79 -12.68
CA ILE A 129 1.87 10.97 -11.75
C ILE A 129 0.81 10.16 -12.50
N ILE A 130 0.06 10.80 -13.40
CA ILE A 130 -0.97 10.14 -14.20
C ILE A 130 -0.37 9.00 -15.01
N ASP A 131 0.73 9.24 -15.72
CA ASP A 131 1.39 8.22 -16.52
C ASP A 131 1.96 7.08 -15.68
N SER A 132 2.50 7.37 -14.49
CA SER A 132 2.96 6.32 -13.59
C SER A 132 1.81 5.42 -13.10
N ILE A 133 0.66 6.01 -12.75
CA ILE A 133 -0.54 5.25 -12.34
C ILE A 133 -1.05 4.40 -13.51
N LEU A 134 -1.21 5.00 -14.68
CA LEU A 134 -1.68 4.30 -15.88
C LEU A 134 -0.74 3.16 -16.27
N GLY A 135 0.58 3.39 -16.22
CA GLY A 135 1.59 2.38 -16.48
C GLY A 135 1.54 1.22 -15.48
N ALA A 136 1.41 1.49 -14.17
CA ALA A 136 1.24 0.47 -13.14
C ALA A 136 -0.04 -0.37 -13.36
N MET A 137 -1.11 0.26 -13.85
CA MET A 137 -2.36 -0.41 -14.22
C MET A 137 -2.31 -1.12 -15.57
N ARG A 138 -1.18 -1.10 -16.28
CA ARG A 138 -1.03 -1.62 -17.65
C ARG A 138 -1.97 -0.96 -18.68
N ASN A 139 -2.32 0.28 -18.43
CA ASN A 139 -3.11 1.11 -19.33
C ASN A 139 -2.22 1.87 -20.32
N LYS A 140 -2.86 2.53 -21.30
CA LYS A 140 -2.21 3.46 -22.21
C LYS A 140 -1.84 4.76 -21.46
N ASP A 141 -1.04 5.61 -22.10
CA ASP A 141 -0.59 6.90 -21.61
C ASP A 141 -1.70 7.96 -21.48
N ILE A 142 -1.39 9.08 -20.85
CA ILE A 142 -2.28 10.22 -20.67
C ILE A 142 -2.80 10.77 -22.02
N GLY A 143 -1.98 10.78 -23.07
CA GLY A 143 -2.36 11.27 -24.40
C GLY A 143 -3.44 10.42 -25.06
N SER A 144 -3.46 9.11 -24.78
CA SER A 144 -4.49 8.20 -25.26
C SER A 144 -5.82 8.40 -24.54
N PHE A 145 -5.83 8.70 -23.25
CA PHE A 145 -7.04 8.94 -22.45
C PHE A 145 -7.58 10.36 -22.61
N PHE A 146 -6.70 11.33 -22.77
CA PHE A 146 -7.03 12.75 -22.87
C PHE A 146 -6.35 13.36 -24.10
N PRO A 147 -6.80 12.99 -25.31
CA PRO A 147 -6.17 13.44 -26.54
C PRO A 147 -6.26 14.97 -26.71
N ASN A 148 -5.35 15.51 -27.51
CA ASN A 148 -5.21 16.94 -27.79
C ASN A 148 -6.39 17.50 -28.63
N THR A 149 -7.60 17.42 -28.09
CA THR A 149 -8.84 17.92 -28.71
C THR A 149 -9.29 19.23 -28.07
N LYS A 150 -10.21 19.94 -28.74
CA LYS A 150 -10.80 21.18 -28.18
C LYS A 150 -11.43 20.97 -26.79
N LYS A 151 -11.96 19.77 -26.53
CA LYS A 151 -12.58 19.39 -25.24
C LYS A 151 -11.62 19.50 -24.05
N TYR A 152 -10.35 19.17 -24.25
CA TYR A 152 -9.33 19.14 -23.20
C TYR A 152 -8.38 20.33 -23.24
N LYS A 153 -8.60 21.27 -24.16
CA LYS A 153 -7.77 22.47 -24.25
C LYS A 153 -7.89 23.32 -22.97
N ASN A 154 -6.74 23.70 -22.41
CA ASN A 154 -6.62 24.49 -21.19
C ASN A 154 -7.25 23.83 -19.94
N ILE A 155 -7.53 22.53 -19.97
CA ILE A 155 -8.00 21.81 -18.78
C ILE A 155 -6.95 21.84 -17.69
N ARG A 156 -7.40 21.92 -16.44
CA ARG A 156 -6.52 21.81 -15.27
C ARG A 156 -6.19 20.35 -15.00
N SER A 157 -4.89 20.05 -14.80
CA SER A 157 -4.40 18.68 -14.59
C SER A 157 -5.03 17.94 -13.40
N PRO A 158 -5.44 18.58 -12.29
CA PRO A 158 -6.24 17.89 -11.25
C PRO A 158 -7.55 17.29 -11.77
N LYS A 159 -8.19 17.93 -12.78
CA LYS A 159 -9.40 17.37 -13.39
C LYS A 159 -9.13 16.17 -14.28
N ILE A 160 -7.89 15.99 -14.74
CA ILE A 160 -7.43 14.83 -15.50
C ILE A 160 -7.03 13.71 -14.51
N LEU A 161 -6.35 14.03 -13.42
CA LEU A 161 -5.91 13.08 -12.41
C LEU A 161 -7.09 12.37 -11.71
N LYS A 162 -8.13 13.14 -11.36
CA LYS A 162 -9.28 12.62 -10.60
C LYS A 162 -9.88 11.33 -11.19
N PRO A 163 -10.31 11.27 -12.47
CA PRO A 163 -10.88 10.04 -13.04
C PRO A 163 -9.88 8.89 -13.13
N VAL A 164 -8.58 9.17 -13.22
CA VAL A 164 -7.54 8.14 -13.23
C VAL A 164 -7.43 7.49 -11.84
N VAL A 165 -7.42 8.30 -10.78
CA VAL A 165 -7.40 7.82 -9.39
C VAL A 165 -8.70 7.09 -9.04
N GLU A 166 -9.86 7.58 -9.49
CA GLU A 166 -11.13 6.87 -9.32
C GLU A 166 -11.13 5.50 -10.01
N SER A 167 -10.55 5.40 -11.20
CA SER A 167 -10.38 4.13 -11.92
C SER A 167 -9.46 3.17 -11.19
N LEU A 168 -8.36 3.67 -10.61
CA LEU A 168 -7.43 2.91 -9.80
C LEU A 168 -8.17 2.25 -8.62
N TYR A 169 -8.91 3.04 -7.83
CA TYR A 169 -9.63 2.53 -6.66
C TYR A 169 -10.78 1.58 -7.04
N LYS A 170 -11.50 1.85 -8.13
CA LYS A 170 -12.53 0.93 -8.65
C LYS A 170 -11.95 -0.44 -9.04
N SER A 171 -10.67 -0.48 -9.39
CA SER A 171 -9.94 -1.70 -9.71
C SER A 171 -9.31 -2.38 -8.48
N ASN A 172 -9.64 -1.91 -7.26
CA ASN A 172 -9.09 -2.37 -5.98
C ASN A 172 -7.57 -2.24 -5.86
N PHE A 173 -7.00 -1.23 -6.50
CA PHE A 173 -5.61 -0.84 -6.33
C PHE A 173 -5.48 0.36 -5.39
N PHE A 174 -4.33 0.42 -4.71
CA PHE A 174 -3.99 1.52 -3.81
C PHE A 174 -2.58 2.01 -4.12
N ILE A 175 -2.36 3.31 -4.00
CA ILE A 175 -1.03 3.88 -4.11
C ILE A 175 -0.32 3.62 -2.77
N ASN A 176 0.73 2.81 -2.81
CA ASN A 176 1.53 2.49 -1.63
C ASN A 176 2.62 3.53 -1.39
N ASN A 177 3.28 3.97 -2.46
CA ASN A 177 4.31 5.01 -2.42
C ASN A 177 4.36 5.77 -3.74
N LEU A 178 4.75 7.04 -3.67
CA LEU A 178 4.94 7.90 -4.82
C LEU A 178 6.16 8.80 -4.58
N ASP A 179 7.21 8.62 -5.38
CA ASP A 179 8.38 9.47 -5.38
C ASP A 179 8.40 10.35 -6.62
N ILE A 180 8.66 11.65 -6.42
CA ILE A 180 8.68 12.64 -7.50
C ILE A 180 10.02 13.36 -7.48
N ASN A 181 10.70 13.37 -8.63
CA ASN A 181 11.90 14.14 -8.85
C ASN A 181 11.62 15.25 -9.87
N LEU A 182 11.64 16.50 -9.43
CA LEU A 182 11.44 17.67 -10.28
C LEU A 182 12.77 18.34 -10.57
N ILE A 183 13.17 18.35 -11.84
CA ILE A 183 14.40 18.97 -12.31
C ILE A 183 14.06 20.29 -13.01
N CYS A 184 14.46 21.41 -12.44
CA CYS A 184 14.32 22.72 -13.03
C CYS A 184 15.36 23.72 -12.48
N GLU A 185 15.82 24.63 -13.32
CA GLU A 185 16.73 25.71 -12.87
C GLU A 185 15.97 26.82 -12.15
N GLN A 186 14.86 27.22 -12.69
CA GLN A 186 13.98 28.29 -12.22
C GLN A 186 12.50 27.90 -12.41
N PRO A 187 11.61 28.35 -11.50
CA PRO A 187 11.89 28.98 -10.20
C PRO A 187 12.48 28.00 -9.18
N LYS A 188 13.14 28.50 -8.13
CA LYS A 188 13.54 27.64 -7.00
C LYS A 188 12.29 27.13 -6.28
N VAL A 189 11.97 25.86 -6.52
CA VAL A 189 10.70 25.26 -6.06
C VAL A 189 10.71 24.79 -4.61
N SER A 190 11.87 24.72 -3.96
CA SER A 190 12.01 24.27 -2.57
C SER A 190 11.03 24.97 -1.60
N LYS A 191 10.87 26.29 -1.74
CA LYS A 191 9.95 27.09 -0.92
C LYS A 191 8.45 26.81 -1.15
N TYR A 192 8.13 26.09 -2.21
CA TYR A 192 6.75 25.70 -2.54
C TYR A 192 6.50 24.21 -2.31
N ARG A 193 7.52 23.48 -1.83
CA ARG A 193 7.49 22.02 -1.69
C ARG A 193 6.26 21.53 -0.93
N ASP A 194 6.03 22.06 0.26
CA ASP A 194 4.93 21.59 1.12
C ASP A 194 3.56 21.90 0.50
N ARG A 195 3.44 23.06 -0.16
CA ARG A 195 2.22 23.42 -0.89
C ARG A 195 1.96 22.47 -2.08
N ILE A 196 3.00 22.09 -2.81
CA ILE A 196 2.92 21.15 -3.93
C ILE A 196 2.50 19.77 -3.40
N ILE A 197 3.16 19.28 -2.34
CA ILE A 197 2.86 17.98 -1.74
C ILE A 197 1.41 17.95 -1.25
N ASN A 198 1.00 18.92 -0.45
CA ASN A 198 -0.34 18.95 0.13
C ASN A 198 -1.43 18.97 -0.94
N LEU A 199 -1.27 19.76 -2.02
CA LEU A 199 -2.25 19.79 -3.09
C LEU A 199 -2.25 18.53 -3.96
N SER A 200 -1.09 17.93 -4.25
CA SER A 200 -1.04 16.68 -5.00
C SER A 200 -1.63 15.51 -4.22
N LEU A 201 -1.41 15.46 -2.90
CA LEU A 201 -1.95 14.40 -2.03
C LEU A 201 -3.48 14.49 -1.83
N ILE A 202 -4.06 15.70 -1.84
CA ILE A 202 -5.53 15.88 -1.76
C ILE A 202 -6.24 15.18 -2.94
N HIS A 203 -5.56 15.06 -4.08
CA HIS A 203 -6.13 14.46 -5.28
C HIS A 203 -5.85 12.95 -5.38
N ILE A 204 -5.01 12.44 -4.52
CA ILE A 204 -4.59 11.04 -4.44
C ILE A 204 -5.11 10.40 -3.16
#